data_b39d8f949cefb417d7cc82f6273712a2
#
_entry.id   b39d8f949cefb417d7cc82f6273712a2
#
_cell.length_a   1.000
_cell.length_b   1.000
_cell.length_c   1.000
_cell.angle_alpha   90.00
_cell.angle_beta   90.00
_cell.angle_gamma   90.00
#
_symmetry.space_group_name_H-M   'P 1'
#
loop_
_entity.id
_entity.type
_entity.pdbx_description
1 polymer ?
#
loop_
_entity_poly.entity_id
_entity_poly.type
_entity_poly.pdbx_seq_one_letter_code
_entity_poly.pdbx_strand_id
1 'polypeptide(L)'
;PTQGADRSSPSANGRNQTFGTQLTTAEANLERSAIERDMMTRNTATDTSSSTTNTTPLGLAEARPLIGWRHSATWTYLIMLIASAVALGASLILSAETLQLARHPESALGCDLNSAVSCSAVAQSWQAEIVKFGGLSYPNAFFGIAAESMFVTIAVIGLARVKVPRWFATCTWLGGLAALAYSYWLSTQSLFVIHALCPWCLTLMFSTTIQFMALSHATVAVQGLPSRKAVAADDSDGEAEVAMVPAGLNKYYRLNIDLMVDILWIVAIVVLIIVTEGAALF
;
A
#
# COMPACT_ATOMS: atom_id res chain seq x y z
N PRO A 1 -23.24 79.10 21.35
CA PRO A 1 -24.16 79.74 20.39
C PRO A 1 -24.66 78.76 19.38
N THR A 2 -25.97 78.87 19.19
CA THR A 2 -26.82 78.47 18.06
C THR A 2 -26.92 77.02 17.68
N GLN A 3 -27.94 76.31 18.16
CA GLN A 3 -29.32 76.18 17.67
C GLN A 3 -29.41 75.84 16.17
N GLY A 4 -30.06 74.71 15.91
CA GLY A 4 -30.56 74.29 14.61
C GLY A 4 -31.42 73.07 14.73
N ALA A 5 -32.71 73.23 15.05
CA ALA A 5 -33.72 72.17 14.96
C ALA A 5 -34.04 71.91 13.48
N ASP A 6 -34.19 70.69 13.09
CA ASP A 6 -35.01 70.40 11.92
C ASP A 6 -35.81 69.08 12.11
N ARG A 7 -37.11 69.26 11.81
CA ARG A 7 -38.17 68.27 11.80
C ARG A 7 -38.11 67.54 10.46
N SER A 8 -38.10 66.23 10.44
CA SER A 8 -38.44 65.48 9.22
C SER A 8 -39.40 64.32 9.53
N SER A 9 -40.45 64.33 8.77
CA SER A 9 -41.64 63.49 8.78
C SER A 9 -41.34 61.98 8.59
N PRO A 10 -42.22 61.06 9.04
CA PRO A 10 -42.04 59.63 8.83
C PRO A 10 -42.38 59.25 7.38
N SER A 11 -41.38 58.66 6.68
CA SER A 11 -41.51 58.20 5.34
C SER A 11 -42.29 56.86 5.28
N ALA A 12 -43.33 56.82 4.46
CA ALA A 12 -44.21 55.71 4.17
C ALA A 12 -43.54 54.71 3.18
N ASN A 13 -42.46 54.07 3.61
CA ASN A 13 -41.74 53.10 2.71
C ASN A 13 -41.62 51.68 3.27
N GLY A 14 -42.39 51.30 4.28
CA GLY A 14 -42.32 49.98 4.92
C GLY A 14 -43.23 48.89 4.31
N ARG A 15 -44.11 49.23 3.39
CA ARG A 15 -45.12 48.24 2.89
C ARG A 15 -44.82 47.60 1.55
N ASN A 16 -43.93 48.14 0.75
CA ASN A 16 -43.58 47.58 -0.55
C ASN A 16 -42.40 46.59 -0.53
N GLN A 17 -41.57 46.57 0.51
CA GLN A 17 -40.44 45.65 0.60
C GLN A 17 -40.85 44.23 1.03
N THR A 18 -41.90 44.07 1.83
CA THR A 18 -42.40 42.75 2.27
C THR A 18 -43.10 41.97 1.17
N PHE A 19 -43.71 42.65 0.19
CA PHE A 19 -44.40 41.98 -0.92
C PHE A 19 -43.43 41.48 -2.00
N GLY A 20 -42.34 42.21 -2.27
CA GLY A 20 -41.30 41.80 -3.19
C GLY A 20 -40.49 40.59 -2.72
N THR A 21 -40.22 40.49 -1.41
CA THR A 21 -39.45 39.38 -0.82
C THR A 21 -40.26 38.09 -0.77
N GLN A 22 -41.59 38.15 -0.66
CA GLN A 22 -42.43 36.96 -0.68
C GLN A 22 -42.60 36.38 -2.10
N LEU A 23 -42.65 37.22 -3.12
CA LEU A 23 -42.70 36.78 -4.53
C LEU A 23 -41.42 36.07 -4.97
N THR A 24 -40.25 36.61 -4.62
CA THR A 24 -38.96 36.01 -4.93
C THR A 24 -38.75 34.67 -4.23
N THR A 25 -39.28 34.50 -2.98
CA THR A 25 -39.21 33.22 -2.26
C THR A 25 -40.15 32.17 -2.83
N ALA A 26 -41.32 32.58 -3.34
CA ALA A 26 -42.25 31.66 -4.00
C ALA A 26 -41.76 31.20 -5.37
N GLU A 27 -41.12 32.06 -6.15
CA GLU A 27 -40.47 31.68 -7.42
C GLU A 27 -39.29 30.77 -7.20
N ALA A 28 -38.42 31.02 -6.23
CA ALA A 28 -37.30 30.16 -5.88
C ALA A 28 -37.74 28.77 -5.39
N ASN A 29 -38.86 28.66 -4.70
CA ASN A 29 -39.43 27.38 -4.28
C ASN A 29 -40.09 26.62 -5.43
N LEU A 30 -40.64 27.30 -6.41
CA LEU A 30 -41.19 26.70 -7.64
C LEU A 30 -40.08 26.16 -8.53
N GLU A 31 -38.96 26.89 -8.67
CA GLU A 31 -37.79 26.39 -9.41
C GLU A 31 -37.16 25.18 -8.72
N ARG A 32 -37.01 25.20 -7.39
CA ARG A 32 -36.51 24.02 -6.64
C ARG A 32 -37.39 22.80 -6.83
N SER A 33 -38.70 22.93 -6.75
CA SER A 33 -39.61 21.82 -6.93
C SER A 33 -39.70 21.33 -8.40
N ALA A 34 -39.36 22.17 -9.37
CA ALA A 34 -39.19 21.77 -10.75
C ALA A 34 -37.89 20.98 -10.98
N ILE A 35 -36.79 21.41 -10.36
CA ILE A 35 -35.48 20.71 -10.40
C ILE A 35 -35.56 19.35 -9.68
N GLU A 36 -36.23 19.27 -8.53
CA GLU A 36 -36.43 18.00 -7.82
C GLU A 36 -37.31 17.02 -8.63
N ARG A 37 -38.31 17.49 -9.32
CA ARG A 37 -39.13 16.66 -10.22
C ARG A 37 -38.36 16.18 -11.44
N ASP A 38 -37.50 17.02 -12.02
CA ASP A 38 -36.66 16.64 -13.16
C ASP A 38 -35.58 15.63 -12.74
N MET A 39 -34.99 15.76 -11.53
CA MET A 39 -34.09 14.75 -10.95
C MET A 39 -34.78 13.42 -10.67
N MET A 40 -36.02 13.47 -10.16
CA MET A 40 -36.78 12.26 -9.85
C MET A 40 -37.21 11.52 -11.12
N THR A 41 -37.60 12.24 -12.20
CA THR A 41 -37.90 11.64 -13.49
C THR A 41 -36.66 11.08 -14.20
N ARG A 42 -35.49 11.71 -14.06
CA ARG A 42 -34.24 11.16 -14.59
C ARG A 42 -33.81 9.89 -13.85
N ASN A 43 -33.94 9.85 -12.53
CA ASN A 43 -33.62 8.64 -11.77
C ASN A 43 -34.57 7.46 -12.10
N THR A 44 -35.85 7.73 -12.38
CA THR A 44 -36.83 6.69 -12.75
C THR A 44 -36.60 6.19 -14.20
N ALA A 45 -36.10 7.05 -15.08
CA ALA A 45 -35.78 6.67 -16.48
C ALA A 45 -34.49 5.83 -16.58
N THR A 46 -33.58 5.98 -15.59
CA THR A 46 -32.31 5.21 -15.56
C THR A 46 -32.52 3.77 -15.07
N ASP A 47 -33.55 3.51 -14.28
CA ASP A 47 -33.86 2.16 -13.78
C ASP A 47 -34.62 1.26 -14.79
N THR A 48 -35.13 1.81 -15.87
CA THR A 48 -35.96 1.03 -16.84
C THR A 48 -35.20 0.59 -18.09
N SER A 49 -33.92 1.00 -18.28
CA SER A 49 -33.13 0.68 -19.47
C SER A 49 -31.96 -0.29 -19.30
N SER A 50 -31.88 -1.04 -18.19
CA SER A 50 -30.82 -2.03 -17.99
C SER A 50 -31.20 -3.47 -18.30
N SER A 51 -31.94 -3.70 -19.39
CA SER A 51 -32.11 -5.05 -19.98
C SER A 51 -31.56 -5.09 -21.40
N THR A 52 -30.32 -4.60 -21.57
CA THR A 52 -29.61 -4.84 -22.83
C THR A 52 -28.65 -5.99 -22.61
N THR A 53 -28.81 -7.05 -23.35
CA THR A 53 -27.93 -8.22 -23.45
C THR A 53 -26.49 -7.76 -23.70
N ASN A 54 -25.69 -7.65 -22.63
CA ASN A 54 -24.26 -7.38 -22.72
C ASN A 54 -23.55 -8.59 -23.35
N THR A 55 -23.35 -8.54 -24.63
CA THR A 55 -22.35 -9.38 -25.32
C THR A 55 -20.97 -8.83 -24.94
N THR A 56 -20.50 -9.19 -23.75
CA THR A 56 -19.15 -8.88 -23.30
C THR A 56 -18.15 -9.59 -24.22
N PRO A 57 -17.21 -8.90 -24.86
CA PRO A 57 -16.14 -9.55 -25.61
C PRO A 57 -15.39 -10.52 -24.69
N LEU A 58 -15.15 -11.74 -25.19
CA LEU A 58 -14.47 -12.80 -24.45
C LEU A 58 -13.18 -12.27 -23.82
N GLY A 59 -13.15 -12.14 -22.49
CA GLY A 59 -11.96 -11.79 -21.71
C GLY A 59 -12.00 -10.48 -20.90
N LEU A 60 -13.03 -9.64 -21.08
CA LEU A 60 -13.20 -8.42 -20.27
C LEU A 60 -14.43 -8.58 -19.37
N ALA A 61 -14.29 -9.39 -18.31
CA ALA A 61 -15.26 -9.36 -17.23
C ALA A 61 -15.16 -8.00 -16.54
N GLU A 62 -16.29 -7.30 -16.44
CA GLU A 62 -16.41 -6.07 -15.68
C GLU A 62 -15.69 -6.21 -14.34
N ALA A 63 -14.67 -5.39 -14.10
CA ALA A 63 -13.82 -5.49 -12.91
C ALA A 63 -14.66 -5.08 -11.70
N ARG A 64 -15.35 -6.05 -11.09
CA ARG A 64 -16.11 -5.81 -9.86
C ARG A 64 -15.14 -5.32 -8.79
N PRO A 65 -15.48 -4.25 -8.06
CA PRO A 65 -14.62 -3.72 -7.01
C PRO A 65 -14.33 -4.81 -5.98
N LEU A 66 -13.08 -4.86 -5.51
CA LEU A 66 -12.68 -5.74 -4.42
C LEU A 66 -13.34 -5.23 -3.14
N ILE A 67 -14.39 -5.94 -2.68
CA ILE A 67 -15.18 -5.58 -1.51
C ILE A 67 -14.67 -6.39 -0.32
N GLY A 68 -14.39 -5.70 0.79
CA GLY A 68 -13.96 -6.34 2.04
C GLY A 68 -12.92 -5.51 2.78
N TRP A 69 -12.89 -5.64 4.10
CA TRP A 69 -11.96 -4.92 4.97
C TRP A 69 -10.48 -5.21 4.65
N ARG A 70 -10.16 -6.43 4.21
CA ARG A 70 -8.82 -6.85 3.77
C ARG A 70 -8.31 -6.11 2.53
N HIS A 71 -9.21 -5.73 1.63
CA HIS A 71 -8.88 -5.01 0.40
C HIS A 71 -8.87 -3.49 0.61
N SER A 72 -9.10 -3.02 1.84
CA SER A 72 -9.03 -1.59 2.15
C SER A 72 -7.57 -1.11 2.13
N ALA A 73 -7.35 0.08 1.57
CA ALA A 73 -6.04 0.71 1.56
C ALA A 73 -5.43 0.81 2.97
N THR A 74 -6.26 1.16 3.96
CA THR A 74 -5.82 1.30 5.36
C THR A 74 -5.26 -0.01 5.91
N TRP A 75 -5.96 -1.12 5.72
CA TRP A 75 -5.52 -2.42 6.24
C TRP A 75 -4.22 -2.90 5.58
N THR A 76 -4.18 -2.82 4.25
CA THR A 76 -3.03 -3.30 3.48
C THR A 76 -1.77 -2.51 3.77
N TYR A 77 -1.86 -1.17 3.79
CA TYR A 77 -0.72 -0.31 4.11
C TYR A 77 -0.36 -0.34 5.60
N LEU A 78 -1.29 -0.65 6.50
CA LEU A 78 -0.98 -0.86 7.92
C LEU A 78 -0.12 -2.11 8.13
N ILE A 79 -0.47 -3.23 7.49
CA ILE A 79 0.36 -4.44 7.52
C ILE A 79 1.74 -4.16 6.94
N MET A 80 1.81 -3.48 5.80
CA MET A 80 3.06 -3.07 5.19
C MET A 80 3.90 -2.20 6.14
N LEU A 81 3.28 -1.23 6.81
CA LEU A 81 3.97 -0.35 7.77
C LEU A 81 4.55 -1.13 8.95
N ILE A 82 3.76 -2.02 9.55
CA ILE A 82 4.22 -2.83 10.68
C ILE A 82 5.38 -3.74 10.25
N ALA A 83 5.24 -4.43 9.12
CA ALA A 83 6.28 -5.29 8.60
C ALA A 83 7.58 -4.52 8.29
N SER A 84 7.48 -3.39 7.58
CA SER A 84 8.63 -2.54 7.28
C SER A 84 9.28 -1.95 8.53
N ALA A 85 8.49 -1.58 9.55
CA ALA A 85 9.02 -1.06 10.81
C ALA A 85 9.80 -2.15 11.59
N VAL A 86 9.32 -3.39 11.60
CA VAL A 86 10.02 -4.53 12.19
C VAL A 86 11.31 -4.83 11.43
N ALA A 87 11.26 -4.83 10.08
CA ALA A 87 12.42 -5.02 9.23
C ALA A 87 13.47 -3.92 9.41
N LEU A 88 13.02 -2.66 9.54
CA LEU A 88 13.90 -1.53 9.85
C LEU A 88 14.56 -1.69 11.22
N GLY A 89 13.80 -2.11 12.24
CA GLY A 89 14.32 -2.40 13.57
C GLY A 89 15.40 -3.49 13.55
N ALA A 90 15.13 -4.60 12.84
CA ALA A 90 16.11 -5.68 12.67
C ALA A 90 17.38 -5.20 11.94
N SER A 91 17.23 -4.39 10.88
CA SER A 91 18.37 -3.80 10.16
C SER A 91 19.20 -2.85 11.03
N LEU A 92 18.57 -2.07 11.91
CA LEU A 92 19.25 -1.21 12.87
C LEU A 92 20.04 -2.03 13.90
N ILE A 93 19.47 -3.10 14.44
CA ILE A 93 20.13 -4.00 15.37
C ILE A 93 21.33 -4.66 14.70
N LEU A 94 21.15 -5.25 13.51
CA LEU A 94 22.23 -5.87 12.74
C LEU A 94 23.36 -4.87 12.44
N SER A 95 23.03 -3.61 12.14
CA SER A 95 24.02 -2.57 11.91
C SER A 95 24.80 -2.24 13.18
N ALA A 96 24.13 -2.16 14.33
CA ALA A 96 24.75 -1.92 15.61
C ALA A 96 25.69 -3.08 16.02
N GLU A 97 25.24 -4.33 15.82
CA GLU A 97 26.04 -5.54 16.06
C GLU A 97 27.27 -5.61 15.16
N THR A 98 27.15 -5.27 13.88
CA THR A 98 28.29 -5.20 12.95
C THR A 98 29.30 -4.15 13.39
N LEU A 99 28.84 -2.96 13.85
CA LEU A 99 29.71 -1.93 14.38
C LEU A 99 30.40 -2.34 15.71
N GLN A 100 29.71 -3.12 16.54
CA GLN A 100 30.28 -3.69 17.76
C GLN A 100 31.41 -4.67 17.43
N LEU A 101 31.19 -5.60 16.50
CA LEU A 101 32.22 -6.54 16.04
C LEU A 101 33.40 -5.84 15.38
N ALA A 102 33.16 -4.76 14.61
CA ALA A 102 34.26 -3.96 14.04
C ALA A 102 35.16 -3.29 15.10
N ARG A 103 34.58 -2.95 16.26
CA ARG A 103 35.35 -2.35 17.40
C ARG A 103 35.96 -3.40 18.30
N HIS A 104 35.28 -4.51 18.48
CA HIS A 104 35.66 -5.59 19.41
C HIS A 104 35.42 -6.95 18.71
N PRO A 105 36.38 -7.40 17.85
CA PRO A 105 36.21 -8.61 17.04
C PRO A 105 35.99 -9.89 17.84
N GLU A 106 36.46 -9.93 19.08
CA GLU A 106 36.33 -11.09 19.99
C GLU A 106 35.05 -11.06 20.85
N SER A 107 34.20 -10.02 20.68
CA SER A 107 32.96 -9.93 21.47
C SER A 107 31.89 -10.88 20.93
N ALA A 108 31.29 -11.68 21.83
CA ALA A 108 30.09 -12.40 21.53
C ALA A 108 28.90 -11.43 21.42
N LEU A 109 28.04 -11.64 20.44
CA LEU A 109 26.78 -10.88 20.28
C LEU A 109 25.67 -11.49 21.13
N GLY A 110 24.66 -10.70 21.46
CA GLY A 110 23.53 -11.15 22.27
C GLY A 110 22.70 -12.28 21.64
N CYS A 111 22.82 -12.50 20.34
CA CYS A 111 22.18 -13.57 19.59
C CYS A 111 23.08 -14.78 19.32
N ASP A 112 24.30 -14.84 19.86
CA ASP A 112 25.17 -16.01 19.79
C ASP A 112 24.78 -17.01 20.88
N LEU A 113 23.87 -17.92 20.58
CA LEU A 113 23.35 -18.90 21.54
C LEU A 113 24.13 -20.22 21.51
N ASN A 114 24.49 -20.67 20.33
CA ASN A 114 25.28 -21.89 20.10
C ASN A 114 25.90 -21.85 18.69
N SER A 115 26.57 -22.95 18.28
CA SER A 115 27.21 -23.03 16.97
C SER A 115 26.25 -22.94 15.78
N ALA A 116 24.99 -23.36 15.97
CA ALA A 116 23.97 -23.31 14.95
C ALA A 116 23.20 -21.96 14.94
N VAL A 117 23.17 -21.25 16.07
CA VAL A 117 22.51 -19.95 16.18
C VAL A 117 23.54 -18.91 16.59
N SER A 118 24.06 -18.19 15.60
CA SER A 118 25.15 -17.22 15.79
C SER A 118 25.04 -16.07 14.80
N CYS A 119 24.83 -14.87 15.32
CA CYS A 119 24.86 -13.65 14.52
C CYS A 119 26.30 -13.27 14.14
N SER A 120 27.27 -13.52 15.00
CA SER A 120 28.67 -13.16 14.73
C SER A 120 29.25 -13.98 13.58
N ALA A 121 28.92 -15.27 13.47
CA ALA A 121 29.32 -16.12 12.35
C ALA A 121 28.78 -15.59 11.00
N VAL A 122 27.52 -15.14 10.98
CA VAL A 122 26.92 -14.58 9.79
C VAL A 122 27.48 -13.18 9.49
N ALA A 123 27.63 -12.32 10.49
CA ALA A 123 28.14 -10.96 10.32
C ALA A 123 29.61 -10.89 9.87
N GLN A 124 30.43 -11.88 10.24
CA GLN A 124 31.84 -11.98 9.83
C GLN A 124 32.02 -12.69 8.48
N SER A 125 30.96 -13.19 7.88
CA SER A 125 31.02 -13.84 6.57
C SER A 125 31.15 -12.81 5.44
N TRP A 126 31.78 -13.20 4.31
CA TRP A 126 31.89 -12.30 3.16
C TRP A 126 30.54 -11.90 2.56
N GLN A 127 29.52 -12.71 2.79
CA GLN A 127 28.14 -12.44 2.37
C GLN A 127 27.52 -11.25 3.10
N ALA A 128 28.01 -10.92 4.30
CA ALA A 128 27.55 -9.75 5.05
C ALA A 128 28.12 -8.43 4.50
N GLU A 129 29.17 -8.49 3.67
CA GLU A 129 29.91 -7.33 3.16
C GLU A 129 30.17 -7.43 1.66
N ILE A 130 29.11 -7.49 0.87
CA ILE A 130 29.22 -7.67 -0.60
C ILE A 130 29.68 -6.38 -1.28
N VAL A 131 29.19 -5.24 -0.82
CA VAL A 131 29.51 -3.95 -1.43
C VAL A 131 30.82 -3.42 -0.90
N LYS A 132 31.82 -3.35 -1.80
CA LYS A 132 33.15 -2.79 -1.51
C LYS A 132 33.42 -1.64 -2.46
N PHE A 133 33.64 -0.45 -1.91
CA PHE A 133 33.92 0.74 -2.67
C PHE A 133 34.99 1.60 -1.99
N GLY A 134 35.93 2.14 -2.79
CA GLY A 134 36.97 3.02 -2.28
C GLY A 134 37.90 2.40 -1.20
N GLY A 135 38.05 1.06 -1.21
CA GLY A 135 38.85 0.37 -0.18
C GLY A 135 38.09 0.14 1.14
N LEU A 136 36.84 0.53 1.22
CA LEU A 136 35.95 0.30 2.35
C LEU A 136 34.95 -0.82 2.04
N SER A 137 34.63 -1.61 3.05
CA SER A 137 33.60 -2.64 3.01
C SER A 137 32.37 -2.13 3.72
N TYR A 138 31.20 -2.26 3.07
CA TYR A 138 29.94 -1.75 3.59
C TYR A 138 29.06 -2.93 4.01
N PRO A 139 28.70 -3.04 5.31
CA PRO A 139 27.77 -4.06 5.78
C PRO A 139 26.40 -3.97 5.10
N ASN A 140 25.86 -5.13 4.72
CA ASN A 140 24.55 -5.22 4.06
C ASN A 140 23.42 -4.62 4.90
N ALA A 141 23.54 -4.65 6.22
CA ALA A 141 22.55 -4.08 7.14
C ALA A 141 22.31 -2.58 6.92
N PHE A 142 23.31 -1.81 6.46
CA PHE A 142 23.14 -0.39 6.13
C PHE A 142 22.24 -0.17 4.92
N PHE A 143 22.34 -1.04 3.91
CA PHE A 143 21.43 -1.02 2.78
C PHE A 143 20.02 -1.44 3.18
N GLY A 144 19.90 -2.35 4.17
CA GLY A 144 18.64 -2.71 4.80
C GLY A 144 17.96 -1.50 5.44
N ILE A 145 18.69 -0.69 6.23
CA ILE A 145 18.14 0.55 6.82
C ILE A 145 17.61 1.49 5.73
N ALA A 146 18.37 1.71 4.66
CA ALA A 146 17.99 2.61 3.59
C ALA A 146 16.72 2.12 2.86
N ALA A 147 16.68 0.82 2.52
CA ALA A 147 15.55 0.22 1.83
C ALA A 147 14.28 0.22 2.70
N GLU A 148 14.38 -0.21 3.97
CA GLU A 148 13.23 -0.31 4.85
C GLU A 148 12.69 1.06 5.26
N SER A 149 13.53 2.08 5.42
CA SER A 149 13.08 3.46 5.62
C SER A 149 12.24 3.97 4.45
N MET A 150 12.61 3.59 3.22
CA MET A 150 11.84 3.92 2.02
C MET A 150 10.46 3.22 2.05
N PHE A 151 10.40 1.93 2.39
CA PHE A 151 9.14 1.19 2.47
C PHE A 151 8.23 1.67 3.60
N VAL A 152 8.78 2.03 4.76
CA VAL A 152 8.03 2.72 5.84
C VAL A 152 7.40 4.01 5.31
N THR A 153 8.17 4.83 4.60
CA THR A 153 7.68 6.08 4.01
C THR A 153 6.54 5.83 3.01
N ILE A 154 6.70 4.84 2.13
CA ILE A 154 5.68 4.46 1.15
C ILE A 154 4.41 3.96 1.83
N ALA A 155 4.54 3.18 2.89
CA ALA A 155 3.40 2.70 3.68
C ALA A 155 2.63 3.86 4.33
N VAL A 156 3.33 4.86 4.87
CA VAL A 156 2.72 6.08 5.43
C VAL A 156 1.99 6.89 4.35
N ILE A 157 2.61 7.07 3.17
CA ILE A 157 1.99 7.75 2.02
C ILE A 157 0.71 7.01 1.60
N GLY A 158 0.76 5.67 1.57
CA GLY A 158 -0.40 4.83 1.26
C GLY A 158 -1.52 4.93 2.30
N LEU A 159 -1.19 4.98 3.60
CA LEU A 159 -2.15 5.22 4.68
C LEU A 159 -2.80 6.60 4.58
N ALA A 160 -2.03 7.63 4.19
CA ALA A 160 -2.53 8.96 3.92
C ALA A 160 -3.40 9.03 2.64
N ARG A 161 -3.60 7.90 1.94
CA ARG A 161 -4.38 7.77 0.70
C ARG A 161 -3.93 8.71 -0.42
N VAL A 162 -2.63 9.05 -0.45
CA VAL A 162 -2.05 9.85 -1.52
C VAL A 162 -1.94 8.97 -2.77
N LYS A 163 -2.49 9.46 -3.88
CA LYS A 163 -2.36 8.76 -5.17
C LYS A 163 -0.96 8.96 -5.72
N VAL A 164 -0.26 7.86 -5.93
CA VAL A 164 1.07 7.86 -6.53
C VAL A 164 1.02 7.58 -8.03
N PRO A 165 1.94 8.12 -8.84
CA PRO A 165 1.98 7.83 -10.26
C PRO A 165 2.32 6.35 -10.51
N ARG A 166 1.82 5.80 -11.61
CA ARG A 166 1.95 4.37 -11.96
C ARG A 166 3.41 3.91 -12.03
N TRP A 167 4.29 4.73 -12.61
CA TRP A 167 5.71 4.40 -12.70
C TRP A 167 6.33 4.23 -11.30
N PHE A 168 5.97 5.09 -10.34
CA PHE A 168 6.46 5.02 -8.98
C PHE A 168 5.98 3.72 -8.28
N ALA A 169 4.69 3.38 -8.39
CA ALA A 169 4.16 2.14 -7.85
C ALA A 169 4.84 0.89 -8.45
N THR A 170 5.14 0.91 -9.76
CA THR A 170 5.86 -0.17 -10.43
C THR A 170 7.31 -0.25 -9.95
N CYS A 171 8.02 0.87 -9.85
CA CYS A 171 9.39 0.90 -9.32
C CYS A 171 9.45 0.42 -7.86
N THR A 172 8.47 0.81 -7.05
CA THR A 172 8.35 0.37 -5.65
C THR A 172 8.14 -1.15 -5.56
N TRP A 173 7.26 -1.70 -6.40
CA TRP A 173 7.01 -3.13 -6.45
C TRP A 173 8.26 -3.91 -6.90
N LEU A 174 8.97 -3.44 -7.93
CA LEU A 174 10.23 -4.03 -8.38
C LEU A 174 11.32 -3.94 -7.30
N GLY A 175 11.40 -2.82 -6.59
CA GLY A 175 12.30 -2.65 -5.46
C GLY A 175 12.00 -3.64 -4.33
N GLY A 176 10.71 -3.84 -4.01
CA GLY A 176 10.26 -4.84 -3.04
C GLY A 176 10.59 -6.27 -3.46
N LEU A 177 10.40 -6.59 -4.75
CA LEU A 177 10.78 -7.90 -5.30
C LEU A 177 12.30 -8.12 -5.22
N ALA A 178 13.11 -7.13 -5.52
CA ALA A 178 14.57 -7.19 -5.41
C ALA A 178 15.02 -7.38 -3.96
N ALA A 179 14.42 -6.64 -3.01
CA ALA A 179 14.69 -6.79 -1.59
C ALA A 179 14.33 -8.19 -1.08
N LEU A 180 13.17 -8.72 -1.50
CA LEU A 180 12.74 -10.08 -1.18
C LEU A 180 13.72 -11.13 -1.73
N ALA A 181 14.06 -11.05 -3.01
CA ALA A 181 14.99 -11.98 -3.65
C ALA A 181 16.36 -11.97 -2.96
N TYR A 182 16.84 -10.78 -2.62
CA TYR A 182 18.10 -10.62 -1.87
C TYR A 182 18.03 -11.21 -0.46
N SER A 183 16.93 -10.99 0.25
CA SER A 183 16.69 -11.56 1.58
C SER A 183 16.69 -13.09 1.57
N TYR A 184 16.05 -13.71 0.57
CA TYR A 184 16.08 -15.15 0.41
C TYR A 184 17.46 -15.68 0.01
N TRP A 185 18.17 -14.96 -0.86
CA TRP A 185 19.54 -15.34 -1.19
C TRP A 185 20.43 -15.35 0.05
N LEU A 186 20.38 -14.32 0.90
CA LEU A 186 21.11 -14.29 2.17
C LEU A 186 20.71 -15.44 3.08
N SER A 187 19.43 -15.77 3.17
CA SER A 187 18.94 -16.88 3.98
C SER A 187 19.46 -18.24 3.47
N THR A 188 19.56 -18.44 2.16
CA THR A 188 20.17 -19.66 1.60
C THR A 188 21.66 -19.74 1.91
N GLN A 189 22.38 -18.59 1.90
CA GLN A 189 23.78 -18.56 2.30
C GLN A 189 23.96 -18.91 3.78
N SER A 190 23.11 -18.39 4.65
CA SER A 190 23.11 -18.67 6.08
C SER A 190 22.88 -20.17 6.35
N LEU A 191 21.85 -20.76 5.73
CA LEU A 191 21.47 -22.15 5.94
C LEU A 191 22.44 -23.16 5.32
N PHE A 192 22.91 -22.95 4.09
CA PHE A 192 23.58 -24.00 3.31
C PHE A 192 25.10 -23.76 3.15
N VAL A 193 25.60 -22.57 3.45
CA VAL A 193 27.02 -22.23 3.28
C VAL A 193 27.69 -21.92 4.62
N ILE A 194 27.03 -21.09 5.45
CA ILE A 194 27.58 -20.66 6.74
C ILE A 194 27.24 -21.69 7.83
N HIS A 195 26.11 -22.39 7.68
CA HIS A 195 25.56 -23.33 8.67
C HIS A 195 25.32 -22.67 10.03
N ALA A 196 24.89 -21.41 10.02
CA ALA A 196 24.54 -20.65 11.22
C ALA A 196 23.31 -19.80 10.96
N LEU A 197 22.32 -19.87 11.86
CA LEU A 197 21.13 -19.05 11.84
C LEU A 197 21.35 -17.76 12.61
N CYS A 198 21.03 -16.65 11.98
CA CYS A 198 20.95 -15.36 12.65
C CYS A 198 19.47 -15.02 12.91
N PRO A 199 19.00 -14.93 14.17
CA PRO A 199 17.60 -14.63 14.48
C PRO A 199 17.12 -13.29 13.88
N TRP A 200 17.97 -12.28 13.86
CA TRP A 200 17.65 -10.98 13.27
C TRP A 200 17.54 -11.05 11.74
N CYS A 201 18.39 -11.87 11.10
CA CYS A 201 18.30 -12.11 9.66
C CYS A 201 17.01 -12.84 9.30
N LEU A 202 16.58 -13.81 10.11
CA LEU A 202 15.28 -14.48 9.93
C LEU A 202 14.12 -13.50 10.13
N THR A 203 14.17 -12.67 11.19
CA THR A 203 13.17 -11.62 11.43
C THR A 203 13.05 -10.68 10.23
N LEU A 204 14.18 -10.24 9.67
CA LEU A 204 14.23 -9.40 8.48
C LEU A 204 13.61 -10.12 7.28
N MET A 205 13.97 -11.38 7.05
CA MET A 205 13.43 -12.17 5.94
C MET A 205 11.91 -12.34 6.02
N PHE A 206 11.36 -12.72 7.18
CA PHE A 206 9.92 -12.86 7.33
C PHE A 206 9.19 -11.53 7.21
N SER A 207 9.75 -10.47 7.78
CA SER A 207 9.17 -9.13 7.70
C SER A 207 9.16 -8.62 6.25
N THR A 208 10.25 -8.78 5.50
CA THR A 208 10.34 -8.43 4.08
C THR A 208 9.35 -9.25 3.24
N THR A 209 9.13 -10.52 3.59
CA THR A 209 8.13 -11.38 2.94
C THR A 209 6.72 -10.82 3.13
N ILE A 210 6.30 -10.57 4.37
CA ILE A 210 4.99 -10.01 4.69
C ILE A 210 4.82 -8.62 4.05
N GLN A 211 5.85 -7.79 4.10
CA GLN A 211 5.90 -6.48 3.46
C GLN A 211 5.65 -6.56 1.96
N PHE A 212 6.32 -7.47 1.26
CA PHE A 212 6.16 -7.65 -0.19
C PHE A 212 4.77 -8.20 -0.56
N MET A 213 4.24 -9.12 0.24
CA MET A 213 2.86 -9.62 0.09
C MET A 213 1.85 -8.47 0.21
N ALA A 214 1.97 -7.65 1.27
CA ALA A 214 1.12 -6.48 1.46
C ALA A 214 1.30 -5.44 0.33
N LEU A 215 2.51 -5.18 -0.12
CA LEU A 215 2.82 -4.29 -1.23
C LEU A 215 2.19 -4.78 -2.54
N SER A 216 2.27 -6.08 -2.83
CA SER A 216 1.68 -6.69 -4.02
C SER A 216 0.16 -6.57 -4.01
N HIS A 217 -0.46 -6.85 -2.84
CA HIS A 217 -1.89 -6.67 -2.64
C HIS A 217 -2.30 -5.20 -2.82
N ALA A 218 -1.57 -4.25 -2.23
CA ALA A 218 -1.82 -2.82 -2.38
C ALA A 218 -1.69 -2.35 -3.85
N THR A 219 -0.69 -2.86 -4.56
CA THR A 219 -0.45 -2.50 -5.97
C THR A 219 -1.65 -2.89 -6.84
N VAL A 220 -2.27 -4.03 -6.60
CA VAL A 220 -3.43 -4.49 -7.36
C VAL A 220 -4.74 -3.90 -6.82
N ALA A 221 -5.00 -4.02 -5.52
CA ALA A 221 -6.28 -3.65 -4.93
C ALA A 221 -6.49 -2.14 -4.81
N VAL A 222 -5.41 -1.38 -4.57
CA VAL A 222 -5.48 0.06 -4.31
C VAL A 222 -4.99 0.89 -5.50
N GLN A 223 -3.87 0.48 -6.12
CA GLN A 223 -3.27 1.21 -7.24
C GLN A 223 -3.81 0.75 -8.60
N GLY A 224 -4.51 -0.39 -8.67
CA GLY A 224 -5.11 -0.91 -9.90
C GLY A 224 -4.08 -1.32 -10.96
N LEU A 225 -2.91 -1.81 -10.57
CA LEU A 225 -1.85 -2.27 -11.48
C LEU A 225 -1.72 -3.81 -11.45
N PRO A 226 -1.33 -4.45 -12.58
CA PRO A 226 -1.14 -3.89 -13.92
C PRO A 226 -2.49 -3.52 -14.55
N SER A 227 -2.55 -2.39 -15.22
CA SER A 227 -3.76 -1.96 -15.92
C SER A 227 -3.61 -2.13 -17.42
N ARG A 228 -4.63 -2.70 -18.08
CA ARG A 228 -4.77 -2.70 -19.54
C ARG A 228 -5.74 -1.61 -19.95
N LYS A 229 -5.42 -0.94 -21.04
CA LYS A 229 -6.34 0.00 -21.69
C LYS A 229 -7.46 -0.81 -22.32
N ALA A 230 -8.69 -0.54 -21.96
CA ALA A 230 -9.86 -1.05 -22.63
C ALA A 230 -10.60 0.13 -23.25
N VAL A 231 -10.98 0.01 -24.52
CA VAL A 231 -11.85 0.96 -25.17
C VAL A 231 -13.26 0.61 -24.72
N ALA A 232 -13.87 1.45 -23.90
CA ALA A 232 -15.28 1.38 -23.61
C ALA A 232 -16.01 2.13 -24.74
N ALA A 233 -16.95 1.47 -25.41
CA ALA A 233 -17.87 2.16 -26.32
C ALA A 233 -18.78 3.05 -25.46
N ASP A 234 -18.56 4.35 -25.56
CA ASP A 234 -19.49 5.34 -25.02
C ASP A 234 -20.50 5.68 -26.14
N ASP A 235 -21.79 5.69 -25.80
CA ASP A 235 -22.89 6.01 -26.73
C ASP A 235 -22.84 7.46 -27.27
N SER A 236 -21.87 8.25 -26.84
CA SER A 236 -21.60 9.61 -27.30
C SER A 236 -20.22 9.69 -27.95
N ASP A 237 -20.06 9.31 -29.20
CA ASP A 237 -18.94 9.57 -30.13
C ASP A 237 -17.52 9.84 -29.52
N GLY A 238 -17.31 9.47 -28.27
CA GLY A 238 -16.06 9.62 -27.52
C GLY A 238 -15.57 8.27 -26.97
N GLU A 239 -14.46 7.76 -27.48
CA GLU A 239 -13.77 6.61 -26.93
C GLU A 239 -13.22 6.95 -25.54
N ALA A 240 -13.92 6.54 -24.45
CA ALA A 240 -13.42 6.68 -23.10
C ALA A 240 -12.43 5.55 -22.82
N GLU A 241 -11.16 5.89 -22.66
CA GLU A 241 -10.11 4.95 -22.29
C GLU A 241 -10.18 4.62 -20.77
N VAL A 242 -10.73 3.45 -20.44
CA VAL A 242 -10.83 2.97 -19.05
C VAL A 242 -9.70 1.99 -18.75
N ALA A 243 -8.92 2.27 -17.72
CA ALA A 243 -7.87 1.39 -17.25
C ALA A 243 -8.47 0.29 -16.36
N MET A 244 -8.42 -0.96 -16.81
CA MET A 244 -8.96 -2.13 -16.07
C MET A 244 -7.84 -3.10 -15.66
N VAL A 245 -7.95 -3.65 -14.45
CA VAL A 245 -7.10 -4.76 -14.01
C VAL A 245 -7.52 -6.03 -14.76
N PRO A 246 -6.57 -6.92 -15.18
CA PRO A 246 -6.89 -8.18 -15.84
C PRO A 246 -7.88 -9.02 -15.01
N ALA A 247 -8.91 -9.54 -15.65
CA ALA A 247 -10.00 -10.29 -14.99
C ALA A 247 -9.51 -11.47 -14.13
N GLY A 248 -8.45 -12.16 -14.58
CA GLY A 248 -7.84 -13.27 -13.85
C GLY A 248 -7.21 -12.81 -12.54
N LEU A 249 -6.50 -11.68 -12.55
CA LEU A 249 -5.85 -11.12 -11.36
C LEU A 249 -6.89 -10.57 -10.37
N ASN A 250 -7.94 -9.94 -10.86
CA ASN A 250 -9.07 -9.50 -10.02
C ASN A 250 -9.76 -10.71 -9.36
N LYS A 251 -10.00 -11.81 -10.10
CA LYS A 251 -10.56 -13.05 -9.56
C LYS A 251 -9.65 -13.67 -8.49
N TYR A 252 -8.33 -13.67 -8.71
CA TYR A 252 -7.32 -14.19 -7.77
C TYR A 252 -7.43 -13.49 -6.40
N TYR A 253 -7.41 -12.16 -6.36
CA TYR A 253 -7.52 -11.41 -5.12
C TYR A 253 -8.92 -11.48 -4.51
N ARG A 254 -9.99 -11.49 -5.33
CA ARG A 254 -11.36 -11.60 -4.83
C ARG A 254 -11.65 -12.94 -4.13
N LEU A 255 -11.05 -14.03 -4.60
CA LEU A 255 -11.19 -15.36 -3.99
C LEU A 255 -10.24 -15.58 -2.80
N ASN A 256 -9.48 -14.56 -2.41
CA ASN A 256 -8.44 -14.65 -1.36
C ASN A 256 -7.40 -15.75 -1.63
N ILE A 257 -7.14 -16.08 -2.88
CA ILE A 257 -6.12 -17.06 -3.27
C ILE A 257 -4.73 -16.51 -2.90
N ASP A 258 -4.53 -15.18 -2.95
CA ASP A 258 -3.36 -14.49 -2.45
C ASP A 258 -3.03 -14.91 -1.01
N LEU A 259 -4.01 -14.85 -0.10
CA LEU A 259 -3.81 -15.24 1.29
C LEU A 259 -3.43 -16.73 1.45
N MET A 260 -4.06 -17.60 0.67
CA MET A 260 -3.73 -19.03 0.72
C MET A 260 -2.30 -19.27 0.24
N VAL A 261 -1.87 -18.61 -0.84
CA VAL A 261 -0.51 -18.68 -1.36
C VAL A 261 0.48 -18.12 -0.34
N ASP A 262 0.18 -16.97 0.27
CA ASP A 262 1.02 -16.33 1.27
C ASP A 262 1.23 -17.21 2.50
N ILE A 263 0.15 -17.78 3.05
CA ILE A 263 0.22 -18.70 4.20
C ILE A 263 1.03 -19.96 3.82
N LEU A 264 0.72 -20.57 2.68
CA LEU A 264 1.43 -21.78 2.23
C LEU A 264 2.93 -21.50 2.04
N TRP A 265 3.26 -20.33 1.52
CA TRP A 265 4.65 -19.91 1.33
C TRP A 265 5.39 -19.74 2.65
N ILE A 266 4.79 -19.05 3.63
CA ILE A 266 5.38 -18.88 4.96
C ILE A 266 5.55 -20.23 5.67
N VAL A 267 4.53 -21.09 5.60
CA VAL A 267 4.61 -22.45 6.18
C VAL A 267 5.72 -23.26 5.52
N ALA A 268 5.88 -23.19 4.20
CA ALA A 268 6.94 -23.90 3.48
C ALA A 268 8.34 -23.42 3.94
N ILE A 269 8.54 -22.12 4.16
CA ILE A 269 9.80 -21.58 4.67
C ILE A 269 10.07 -22.08 6.09
N VAL A 270 9.08 -22.03 6.96
CA VAL A 270 9.22 -22.51 8.37
C VAL A 270 9.57 -24.00 8.38
N VAL A 271 8.88 -24.82 7.58
CA VAL A 271 9.17 -26.25 7.46
C VAL A 271 10.59 -26.46 6.93
N LEU A 272 11.02 -25.71 5.91
CA LEU A 272 12.38 -25.78 5.39
C LEU A 272 13.41 -25.51 6.50
N ILE A 273 13.27 -24.47 7.29
CA ILE A 273 14.17 -24.11 8.39
C ILE A 273 14.20 -25.23 9.44
N ILE A 274 13.03 -25.76 9.82
CA ILE A 274 12.94 -26.84 10.81
C ILE A 274 13.61 -28.15 10.29
N VAL A 275 13.44 -28.46 9.02
CA VAL A 275 14.03 -29.69 8.44
C VAL A 275 15.56 -29.55 8.30
N THR A 276 16.06 -28.36 7.97
CA THR A 276 17.50 -28.14 7.78
C THR A 276 18.26 -28.00 9.10
N GLU A 277 17.69 -27.29 10.07
CA GLU A 277 18.39 -26.90 11.30
C GLU A 277 17.75 -27.49 12.57
N GLY A 278 16.64 -28.22 12.44
CA GLY A 278 15.88 -28.72 13.60
C GLY A 278 16.70 -29.60 14.55
N ALA A 279 17.60 -30.43 14.02
CA ALA A 279 18.49 -31.25 14.83
C ALA A 279 19.54 -30.44 15.64
N ALA A 280 19.82 -29.21 15.22
CA ALA A 280 20.74 -28.30 15.90
C ALA A 280 20.00 -27.31 16.82
N LEU A 281 18.67 -27.15 16.61
CA LEU A 281 17.83 -26.25 17.42
C LEU A 281 17.23 -26.96 18.64
N PHE A 282 17.04 -28.29 18.57
CA PHE A 282 16.48 -29.17 19.61
C PHE A 282 17.46 -30.28 20.00
#